data_4e245409713b389eb9a88b6856fe8b73
#
_entry.id   4e245409713b389eb9a88b6856fe8b73
#
_cell.length_a   1.000
_cell.length_b   1.000
_cell.length_c   1.000
_cell.angle_alpha   90.00
_cell.angle_beta   90.00
_cell.angle_gamma   90.00
#
_symmetry.space_group_name_H-M   'P 1'
#
loop_
_entity.id
_entity.type
_entity.pdbx_description
1 polymer ?
#
loop_
_entity_poly.entity_id
_entity_poly.type
_entity_poly.pdbx_seq_one_letter_code
_entity_poly.pdbx_strand_id
1 'polypeptide(L)'
;MARATYSRWDGSQEHGDLGGDDVLRRLMDDLIEHGDADQALRRLVQQGFRDRAGRDVAGLRELLDRARRQRAKLARNAFSELRSAISNTPPEVLERARQMLAELNRMVERRQAGADVQSDFEQFMERYGDLVPGNPADLDELLAALARQVAAARALLGSLSPEQRAKLAELSEALLEGDVALRMELEKLFGHLEGASSEEDVLGLPFGLAPANSVVGQLSDLEQLEQLLAGAPSPGALAEVDIDRARELLGEEDARSLEALGRLSRQLRESGLVEQKEGRMRLTPRGLRRIGDQALADLFTKLQRYRSGQHPLRTAGSGHERAGETKLYEWGDPFNLSIQQTVRNALARRGPGTPVHLSPEDFEIERTEALTRSATVIMLDLSLSMPMRGNFVAAKKMTMALHSLISGRFPSDYLGIVGFSRSAREVSFRDLPEVSWDYDWGTNIQHGLALARQLLSHQRGTKQVIMVTDGDPTAHWPAGASEPVFAYPATQETVDATMVEVARCTRDHILINTFALDATDYLRHFVEQMTRLNRGKAFFTTPETLGDYVLIDFIESHLTSRRRGRLLA
;
A
#
# COMPACT_ATOMS: atom_id res chain seq x y z
N MET A 1 18.96 27.78 -11.48
CA MET A 1 19.00 27.82 -10.01
C MET A 1 17.60 28.15 -9.51
N ALA A 2 16.89 27.17 -8.98
CA ALA A 2 15.57 27.37 -8.38
C ALA A 2 15.75 28.02 -7.00
N ARG A 3 15.21 29.21 -6.81
CA ARG A 3 15.16 29.88 -5.51
C ARG A 3 14.09 29.18 -4.66
N ALA A 4 14.50 28.48 -3.61
CA ALA A 4 13.59 28.02 -2.58
C ALA A 4 13.21 29.23 -1.69
N THR A 5 11.95 29.63 -1.72
CA THR A 5 11.39 30.61 -0.79
C THR A 5 10.81 29.84 0.42
N TYR A 6 11.36 30.08 1.61
CA TYR A 6 10.79 29.60 2.86
C TYR A 6 9.63 30.54 3.24
N SER A 7 8.40 30.04 3.30
CA SER A 7 7.30 30.76 3.94
C SER A 7 7.29 30.49 5.45
N ARG A 8 6.95 31.51 6.22
CA ARG A 8 6.83 31.38 7.68
C ARG A 8 5.61 30.50 8.00
N TRP A 9 5.77 29.54 8.91
CA TRP A 9 4.69 28.70 9.40
C TRP A 9 3.59 29.55 10.00
N ASP A 10 2.38 29.52 9.45
CA ASP A 10 1.20 30.24 9.90
C ASP A 10 0.12 29.37 10.53
N GLY A 11 0.37 28.07 10.68
CA GLY A 11 -0.57 27.10 11.23
C GLY A 11 -1.59 26.54 10.23
N SER A 12 -1.72 27.15 9.04
CA SER A 12 -2.64 26.68 7.99
C SER A 12 -1.98 25.70 7.01
N GLN A 13 -0.67 25.57 7.07
CA GLN A 13 0.08 24.63 6.24
C GLN A 13 -0.14 23.21 6.79
N GLU A 14 -1.06 22.51 6.18
CA GLU A 14 -1.16 21.07 6.41
C GLU A 14 0.18 20.45 5.98
N HIS A 15 0.92 19.93 6.95
CA HIS A 15 2.01 19.04 6.62
C HIS A 15 1.39 17.88 5.86
N GLY A 16 1.86 17.64 4.65
CA GLY A 16 1.55 16.47 3.82
C GLY A 16 2.06 15.18 4.48
N ASP A 17 1.70 15.01 5.71
CA ASP A 17 2.01 13.85 6.54
C ASP A 17 0.90 12.84 6.28
N LEU A 18 1.24 11.80 5.54
CA LEU A 18 0.41 10.63 5.35
C LEU A 18 -0.22 10.23 6.68
N GLY A 19 -1.53 10.19 6.67
CA GLY A 19 -2.31 9.85 7.84
C GLY A 19 -1.85 8.57 8.49
N GLY A 20 -1.21 8.71 9.64
CA GLY A 20 -0.90 7.66 10.58
C GLY A 20 0.14 6.62 10.14
N ASP A 21 0.91 6.19 11.10
CA ASP A 21 1.84 5.05 10.99
C ASP A 21 1.15 3.77 10.48
N ASP A 22 -0.19 3.66 10.56
CA ASP A 22 -0.96 2.48 10.16
C ASP A 22 -1.03 2.30 8.63
N VAL A 23 -1.26 3.38 7.85
CA VAL A 23 -1.28 3.32 6.37
C VAL A 23 0.09 2.93 5.83
N LEU A 24 1.14 3.57 6.34
CA LEU A 24 2.52 3.23 5.97
C LEU A 24 2.85 1.81 6.39
N ARG A 25 2.47 1.38 7.59
CA ARG A 25 2.73 0.03 8.08
C ARG A 25 2.07 -1.03 7.21
N ARG A 26 0.78 -0.88 6.88
CA ARG A 26 0.06 -1.82 6.00
C ARG A 26 0.64 -1.85 4.59
N LEU A 27 0.91 -0.66 4.02
CA LEU A 27 1.57 -0.57 2.71
C LEU A 27 2.93 -1.26 2.72
N MET A 28 3.69 -1.07 3.80
CA MET A 28 5.00 -1.70 3.99
C MET A 28 4.89 -3.21 4.13
N ASP A 29 3.96 -3.70 4.96
CA ASP A 29 3.76 -5.12 5.19
C ASP A 29 3.38 -5.82 3.89
N ASP A 30 2.44 -5.26 3.13
CA ASP A 30 2.00 -5.81 1.86
C ASP A 30 3.10 -5.73 0.77
N LEU A 31 3.88 -4.65 0.75
CA LEU A 31 5.01 -4.50 -0.16
C LEU A 31 6.14 -5.49 0.16
N ILE A 32 6.44 -5.67 1.44
CA ILE A 32 7.47 -6.62 1.88
C ILE A 32 7.05 -8.06 1.56
N GLU A 33 5.77 -8.37 1.70
CA GLU A 33 5.23 -9.71 1.42
C GLU A 33 5.19 -10.03 -0.07
N HIS A 34 4.77 -9.09 -0.90
CA HIS A 34 4.46 -9.35 -2.31
C HIS A 34 5.44 -8.71 -3.31
N GLY A 35 6.27 -7.76 -2.85
CA GLY A 35 7.33 -7.17 -3.67
C GLY A 35 6.88 -6.16 -4.74
N ASP A 36 5.60 -5.75 -4.76
CA ASP A 36 5.04 -4.84 -5.77
C ASP A 36 4.31 -3.67 -5.11
N ALA A 37 4.87 -2.47 -5.24
CA ALA A 37 4.32 -1.25 -4.63
C ALA A 37 2.96 -0.85 -5.23
N ASP A 38 2.74 -1.13 -6.52
CA ASP A 38 1.47 -0.84 -7.19
C ASP A 38 0.37 -1.78 -6.71
N GLN A 39 0.69 -3.08 -6.55
CA GLN A 39 -0.24 -4.05 -5.98
C GLN A 39 -0.52 -3.77 -4.50
N ALA A 40 0.49 -3.43 -3.70
CA ALA A 40 0.32 -3.07 -2.30
C ALA A 40 -0.63 -1.86 -2.14
N LEU A 41 -0.45 -0.84 -2.96
CA LEU A 41 -1.34 0.34 -2.96
C LEU A 41 -2.76 -0.02 -3.40
N ARG A 42 -2.93 -0.84 -4.45
CA ARG A 42 -4.24 -1.32 -4.89
C ARG A 42 -4.95 -2.12 -3.80
N ARG A 43 -4.26 -3.00 -3.10
CA ARG A 43 -4.84 -3.77 -2.00
C ARG A 43 -5.25 -2.87 -0.84
N LEU A 44 -4.41 -1.91 -0.47
CA LEU A 44 -4.74 -0.93 0.57
C LEU A 44 -6.01 -0.16 0.23
N VAL A 45 -6.16 0.29 -1.02
CA VAL A 45 -7.35 0.98 -1.52
C VAL A 45 -8.57 0.06 -1.55
N GLN A 46 -8.39 -1.22 -1.91
CA GLN A 46 -9.49 -2.20 -1.94
C GLN A 46 -9.98 -2.58 -0.54
N GLN A 47 -9.07 -2.68 0.44
CA GLN A 47 -9.38 -3.12 1.80
C GLN A 47 -9.72 -1.97 2.75
N GLY A 48 -9.27 -0.75 2.46
CA GLY A 48 -9.35 0.40 3.36
C GLY A 48 -8.27 0.41 4.44
N PHE A 49 -8.29 1.45 5.28
CA PHE A 49 -7.29 1.68 6.31
C PHE A 49 -7.86 2.52 7.47
N ARG A 50 -7.08 2.71 8.53
CA ARG A 50 -7.40 3.67 9.59
C ARG A 50 -6.71 4.99 9.37
N ASP A 51 -7.46 6.10 9.49
CA ASP A 51 -6.88 7.44 9.42
C ASP A 51 -6.15 7.80 10.73
N ARG A 52 -5.51 8.97 10.76
CA ARG A 52 -4.82 9.49 11.95
C ARG A 52 -5.70 9.63 13.19
N ALA A 53 -6.96 9.91 12.99
CA ALA A 53 -7.93 10.05 14.08
C ALA A 53 -8.42 8.68 14.58
N GLY A 54 -7.90 7.57 14.04
CA GLY A 54 -8.31 6.21 14.38
C GLY A 54 -9.64 5.80 13.76
N ARG A 55 -10.18 6.58 12.80
CA ARG A 55 -11.44 6.29 12.12
C ARG A 55 -11.17 5.32 10.97
N ASP A 56 -12.07 4.37 10.80
CA ASP A 56 -12.00 3.43 9.68
C ASP A 56 -12.36 4.14 8.37
N VAL A 57 -11.50 4.02 7.36
CA VAL A 57 -11.74 4.43 5.97
C VAL A 57 -12.11 3.18 5.20
N ALA A 58 -13.36 3.10 4.76
CA ALA A 58 -13.86 1.96 4.02
C ALA A 58 -13.12 1.80 2.68
N GLY A 59 -12.76 0.56 2.34
CA GLY A 59 -12.13 0.26 1.06
C GLY A 59 -13.12 0.22 -0.11
N LEU A 60 -12.59 0.26 -1.34
CA LEU A 60 -13.42 0.26 -2.56
C LEU A 60 -14.38 -0.92 -2.62
N ARG A 61 -13.96 -2.11 -2.18
CA ARG A 61 -14.84 -3.29 -2.16
C ARG A 61 -16.05 -3.06 -1.26
N GLU A 62 -15.86 -2.52 -0.08
CA GLU A 62 -16.93 -2.25 0.87
C GLU A 62 -17.84 -1.12 0.38
N LEU A 63 -17.27 -0.05 -0.18
CA LEU A 63 -18.02 1.06 -0.76
C LEU A 63 -18.88 0.60 -1.95
N LEU A 64 -18.34 -0.25 -2.82
CA LEU A 64 -19.09 -0.86 -3.92
C LEU A 64 -20.26 -1.71 -3.42
N ASP A 65 -20.03 -2.52 -2.37
CA ASP A 65 -21.09 -3.33 -1.78
C ASP A 65 -22.16 -2.48 -1.07
N ARG A 66 -21.78 -1.34 -0.49
CA ARG A 66 -22.73 -0.38 0.09
C ARG A 66 -23.54 0.33 -1.01
N ALA A 67 -22.90 0.77 -2.11
CA ALA A 67 -23.59 1.36 -3.26
C ALA A 67 -24.62 0.40 -3.84
N ARG A 68 -24.23 -0.86 -4.06
CA ARG A 68 -25.14 -1.91 -4.55
C ARG A 68 -26.33 -2.15 -3.61
N ARG A 69 -26.06 -2.20 -2.30
CA ARG A 69 -27.14 -2.35 -1.32
C ARG A 69 -28.07 -1.16 -1.30
N GLN A 70 -27.55 0.06 -1.42
CA GLN A 70 -28.36 1.28 -1.48
C GLN A 70 -29.22 1.30 -2.74
N ARG A 71 -28.63 0.97 -3.90
CA ARG A 71 -29.38 0.84 -5.16
C ARG A 71 -30.50 -0.21 -5.05
N ALA A 72 -30.21 -1.38 -4.51
CA ALA A 72 -31.21 -2.44 -4.33
C ALA A 72 -32.32 -2.03 -3.33
N LYS A 73 -32.00 -1.21 -2.32
CA LYS A 73 -33.00 -0.66 -1.38
C LYS A 73 -33.89 0.35 -2.06
N LEU A 74 -33.32 1.29 -2.83
CA LEU A 74 -34.09 2.28 -3.59
C LEU A 74 -34.98 1.61 -4.64
N ALA A 75 -34.46 0.63 -5.36
CA ALA A 75 -35.24 -0.13 -6.34
C ALA A 75 -36.42 -0.87 -5.69
N ARG A 76 -36.22 -1.48 -4.51
CA ARG A 76 -37.32 -2.14 -3.75
C ARG A 76 -38.37 -1.16 -3.28
N ASN A 77 -37.97 0.00 -2.78
CA ASN A 77 -38.89 1.04 -2.34
C ASN A 77 -39.70 1.56 -3.52
N ALA A 78 -39.03 1.90 -4.64
CA ALA A 78 -39.71 2.32 -5.87
C ALA A 78 -40.71 1.26 -6.41
N PHE A 79 -40.30 -0.03 -6.36
CA PHE A 79 -41.21 -1.12 -6.72
C PHE A 79 -42.46 -1.16 -5.82
N SER A 80 -42.26 -0.99 -4.49
CA SER A 80 -43.36 -0.98 -3.52
C SER A 80 -44.32 0.18 -3.74
N GLU A 81 -43.77 1.37 -4.02
CA GLU A 81 -44.56 2.57 -4.34
C GLU A 81 -45.32 2.44 -5.63
N LEU A 82 -44.67 1.97 -6.70
CA LEU A 82 -45.28 1.70 -7.99
C LEU A 82 -46.42 0.68 -7.88
N ARG A 83 -46.14 -0.43 -7.21
CA ARG A 83 -47.17 -1.46 -6.98
C ARG A 83 -48.37 -0.89 -6.23
N SER A 84 -48.13 -0.09 -5.19
CA SER A 84 -49.20 0.54 -4.41
C SER A 84 -49.99 1.56 -5.26
N ALA A 85 -49.31 2.37 -6.07
CA ALA A 85 -49.96 3.33 -6.97
C ALA A 85 -50.87 2.62 -7.99
N ILE A 86 -50.33 1.58 -8.67
CA ILE A 86 -51.11 0.80 -9.64
C ILE A 86 -52.32 0.14 -8.97
N SER A 87 -52.14 -0.52 -7.82
CA SER A 87 -53.21 -1.27 -7.16
C SER A 87 -54.30 -0.39 -6.56
N ASN A 88 -53.99 0.86 -6.22
CA ASN A 88 -54.91 1.78 -5.54
C ASN A 88 -55.43 2.90 -6.46
N THR A 89 -55.18 2.85 -7.78
CA THR A 89 -55.66 3.88 -8.69
C THR A 89 -57.19 3.86 -8.83
N PRO A 90 -57.92 4.92 -8.46
CA PRO A 90 -59.38 4.97 -8.55
C PRO A 90 -59.83 4.95 -10.01
N PRO A 91 -60.97 4.34 -10.33
CA PRO A 91 -61.53 4.33 -11.70
C PRO A 91 -61.72 5.72 -12.30
N GLU A 92 -62.05 6.71 -11.49
CA GLU A 92 -62.23 8.11 -11.88
C GLU A 92 -60.92 8.74 -12.41
N VAL A 93 -59.78 8.37 -11.83
CA VAL A 93 -58.47 8.83 -12.27
C VAL A 93 -58.11 8.23 -13.61
N LEU A 94 -58.44 6.93 -13.84
CA LEU A 94 -58.22 6.25 -15.11
C LEU A 94 -59.03 6.88 -16.23
N GLU A 95 -60.32 7.18 -15.97
CA GLU A 95 -61.20 7.84 -16.92
C GLU A 95 -60.70 9.24 -17.31
N ARG A 96 -60.27 10.03 -16.32
CA ARG A 96 -59.70 11.37 -16.55
C ARG A 96 -58.34 11.28 -17.31
N ALA A 97 -57.53 10.28 -17.04
CA ALA A 97 -56.30 10.03 -17.74
C ALA A 97 -56.54 9.63 -19.20
N ARG A 98 -57.56 8.80 -19.45
CA ARG A 98 -57.99 8.43 -20.81
C ARG A 98 -58.41 9.66 -21.61
N GLN A 99 -59.23 10.55 -21.02
CA GLN A 99 -59.67 11.78 -21.67
C GLN A 99 -58.49 12.72 -21.97
N MET A 100 -57.54 12.84 -21.02
CA MET A 100 -56.32 13.60 -21.21
C MET A 100 -55.49 13.07 -22.38
N LEU A 101 -55.27 11.75 -22.45
CA LEU A 101 -54.48 11.13 -23.52
C LEU A 101 -55.19 11.30 -24.90
N ALA A 102 -56.49 11.14 -24.95
CA ALA A 102 -57.24 11.34 -26.18
C ALA A 102 -57.18 12.81 -26.69
N GLU A 103 -57.20 13.80 -25.81
CA GLU A 103 -56.98 15.19 -26.16
C GLU A 103 -55.54 15.46 -26.59
N LEU A 104 -54.54 14.90 -25.86
CA LEU A 104 -53.14 15.03 -26.19
C LEU A 104 -52.83 14.43 -27.58
N ASN A 105 -53.27 13.19 -27.86
CA ASN A 105 -53.06 12.55 -29.14
C ASN A 105 -53.67 13.36 -30.30
N ARG A 106 -54.88 13.92 -30.11
CA ARG A 106 -55.51 14.81 -31.11
C ARG A 106 -54.68 16.09 -31.34
N MET A 107 -54.11 16.69 -30.30
CA MET A 107 -53.25 17.86 -30.46
C MET A 107 -51.96 17.50 -31.21
N VAL A 108 -51.36 16.33 -30.93
CA VAL A 108 -50.19 15.86 -31.65
C VAL A 108 -50.46 15.61 -33.12
N GLU A 109 -51.59 14.92 -33.46
CA GLU A 109 -52.04 14.69 -34.84
C GLU A 109 -52.28 16.02 -35.57
N ARG A 110 -52.95 17.00 -34.93
CA ARG A 110 -53.19 18.33 -35.53
C ARG A 110 -51.86 19.10 -35.74
N ARG A 111 -50.93 19.03 -34.81
CA ARG A 111 -49.61 19.63 -34.94
C ARG A 111 -48.85 19.00 -36.12
N GLN A 112 -48.88 17.67 -36.26
CA GLN A 112 -48.27 16.96 -37.39
C GLN A 112 -48.90 17.33 -38.74
N ALA A 113 -50.20 17.67 -38.74
CA ALA A 113 -50.90 18.19 -39.92
C ALA A 113 -50.59 19.68 -40.19
N GLY A 114 -49.71 20.32 -39.40
CA GLY A 114 -49.31 21.72 -39.59
C GLY A 114 -50.25 22.76 -38.99
N ALA A 115 -51.17 22.38 -38.10
CA ALA A 115 -52.06 23.30 -37.41
C ALA A 115 -51.36 23.95 -36.20
N ASP A 116 -51.72 25.21 -35.92
CA ASP A 116 -51.33 25.86 -34.65
C ASP A 116 -52.20 25.29 -33.52
N VAL A 117 -51.57 24.75 -32.50
CA VAL A 117 -52.23 24.08 -31.36
C VAL A 117 -51.98 24.78 -30.03
N GLN A 118 -51.35 25.97 -30.03
CA GLN A 118 -50.99 26.67 -28.78
C GLN A 118 -52.23 26.99 -27.93
N SER A 119 -53.31 27.48 -28.52
CA SER A 119 -54.55 27.75 -27.80
C SER A 119 -55.22 26.49 -27.24
N ASP A 120 -55.13 25.37 -27.97
CA ASP A 120 -55.64 24.08 -27.50
C ASP A 120 -54.79 23.56 -26.35
N PHE A 121 -53.46 23.78 -26.41
CA PHE A 121 -52.54 23.40 -25.36
C PHE A 121 -52.78 24.17 -24.06
N GLU A 122 -53.03 25.49 -24.12
CA GLU A 122 -53.35 26.29 -22.94
C GLU A 122 -54.63 25.76 -22.25
N GLN A 123 -55.69 25.47 -23.01
CA GLN A 123 -56.90 24.85 -22.48
C GLN A 123 -56.70 23.45 -21.93
N PHE A 124 -55.82 22.69 -22.53
CA PHE A 124 -55.42 21.37 -22.03
C PHE A 124 -54.72 21.49 -20.68
N MET A 125 -53.77 22.41 -20.53
CA MET A 125 -53.07 22.64 -19.28
C MET A 125 -53.98 23.18 -18.16
N GLU A 126 -55.00 24.00 -18.47
CA GLU A 126 -56.01 24.39 -17.50
C GLU A 126 -56.82 23.22 -16.94
N ARG A 127 -57.09 22.16 -17.77
CA ARG A 127 -57.88 21.00 -17.36
C ARG A 127 -57.07 19.88 -16.71
N TYR A 128 -55.88 19.65 -17.23
CA TYR A 128 -55.07 18.45 -16.89
C TYR A 128 -53.68 18.79 -16.36
N GLY A 129 -53.37 20.05 -16.11
CA GLY A 129 -52.04 20.48 -15.64
C GLY A 129 -51.61 19.80 -14.35
N ASP A 130 -52.57 19.36 -13.50
CA ASP A 130 -52.34 18.57 -12.31
C ASP A 130 -51.84 17.13 -12.57
N LEU A 131 -52.10 16.60 -13.77
CA LEU A 131 -51.66 15.26 -14.22
C LEU A 131 -50.37 15.31 -15.06
N VAL A 132 -49.95 16.49 -15.48
CA VAL A 132 -48.81 16.72 -16.36
C VAL A 132 -47.53 16.95 -15.56
N PRO A 133 -46.41 16.31 -15.88
CA PRO A 133 -45.14 16.52 -15.19
C PRO A 133 -44.55 17.88 -15.54
N GLY A 134 -44.24 18.66 -14.51
CA GLY A 134 -43.64 19.98 -14.66
C GLY A 134 -44.68 21.04 -15.02
N ASN A 135 -44.24 22.13 -15.63
CA ASN A 135 -45.13 23.17 -16.15
C ASN A 135 -44.63 23.57 -17.55
N PRO A 136 -44.85 22.67 -18.57
CA PRO A 136 -44.34 22.89 -19.92
C PRO A 136 -45.01 24.12 -20.54
N ALA A 137 -44.26 24.92 -21.29
CA ALA A 137 -44.76 26.12 -21.96
C ALA A 137 -45.49 25.82 -23.27
N ASP A 138 -45.19 24.68 -23.90
CA ASP A 138 -45.78 24.26 -25.16
C ASP A 138 -45.89 22.72 -25.28
N LEU A 139 -46.53 22.24 -26.38
CA LEU A 139 -46.73 20.83 -26.65
C LEU A 139 -45.39 20.08 -26.84
N ASP A 140 -44.38 20.72 -27.46
CA ASP A 140 -43.09 20.07 -27.74
C ASP A 140 -42.32 19.85 -26.44
N GLU A 141 -42.40 20.80 -25.51
CA GLU A 141 -41.81 20.66 -24.16
C GLU A 141 -42.52 19.57 -23.35
N LEU A 142 -43.86 19.47 -23.46
CA LEU A 142 -44.62 18.39 -22.82
C LEU A 142 -44.21 17.02 -23.36
N LEU A 143 -44.13 16.85 -24.69
CA LEU A 143 -43.72 15.59 -25.30
C LEU A 143 -42.27 15.21 -24.89
N ALA A 144 -41.37 16.18 -24.83
CA ALA A 144 -40.02 15.96 -24.35
C ALA A 144 -39.97 15.55 -22.85
N ALA A 145 -40.86 16.10 -22.02
CA ALA A 145 -40.99 15.73 -20.61
C ALA A 145 -41.52 14.30 -20.46
N LEU A 146 -42.54 13.91 -21.27
CA LEU A 146 -43.06 12.56 -21.27
C LEU A 146 -42.05 11.55 -21.81
N ALA A 147 -41.29 11.86 -22.86
CA ALA A 147 -40.22 11.00 -23.37
C ALA A 147 -39.12 10.75 -22.28
N ARG A 148 -38.73 11.79 -21.56
CA ARG A 148 -37.81 11.65 -20.41
C ARG A 148 -38.40 10.75 -19.34
N GLN A 149 -39.69 10.85 -19.05
CA GLN A 149 -40.35 10.04 -18.03
C GLN A 149 -40.45 8.56 -18.45
N VAL A 150 -40.71 8.27 -19.74
CA VAL A 150 -40.67 6.90 -20.28
C VAL A 150 -39.27 6.33 -20.22
N ALA A 151 -38.26 7.09 -20.60
CA ALA A 151 -36.85 6.65 -20.46
C ALA A 151 -36.47 6.34 -19.00
N ALA A 152 -36.94 7.18 -18.06
CA ALA A 152 -36.75 6.97 -16.64
C ALA A 152 -37.46 5.69 -16.14
N ALA A 153 -38.69 5.44 -16.59
CA ALA A 153 -39.42 4.23 -16.23
C ALA A 153 -38.74 2.96 -16.77
N ARG A 154 -38.17 2.99 -17.98
CA ARG A 154 -37.36 1.90 -18.54
C ARG A 154 -36.12 1.62 -17.69
N ALA A 155 -35.38 2.66 -17.28
CA ALA A 155 -34.21 2.51 -16.42
C ALA A 155 -34.58 1.88 -15.08
N LEU A 156 -35.71 2.29 -14.50
CA LEU A 156 -36.21 1.70 -13.26
C LEU A 156 -36.57 0.22 -13.43
N LEU A 157 -37.33 -0.13 -14.47
CA LEU A 157 -37.68 -1.52 -14.80
C LEU A 157 -36.41 -2.37 -15.03
N GLY A 158 -35.40 -1.82 -15.71
CA GLY A 158 -34.12 -2.47 -15.93
C GLY A 158 -33.36 -2.77 -14.61
N SER A 159 -33.58 -1.96 -13.56
CA SER A 159 -32.98 -2.14 -12.23
C SER A 159 -33.71 -3.16 -11.35
N LEU A 160 -34.93 -3.57 -11.70
CA LEU A 160 -35.73 -4.53 -10.94
C LEU A 160 -35.37 -5.99 -11.29
N SER A 161 -35.62 -6.90 -10.33
CA SER A 161 -35.47 -8.33 -10.61
C SER A 161 -36.51 -8.82 -11.66
N PRO A 162 -36.22 -9.94 -12.37
CA PRO A 162 -37.19 -10.51 -13.31
C PRO A 162 -38.56 -10.79 -12.68
N GLU A 163 -38.57 -11.26 -11.43
CA GLU A 163 -39.81 -11.53 -10.68
C GLU A 163 -40.61 -10.24 -10.38
N GLN A 164 -39.90 -9.16 -10.01
CA GLN A 164 -40.53 -7.87 -9.76
C GLN A 164 -41.09 -7.24 -11.04
N ARG A 165 -40.38 -7.37 -12.17
CA ARG A 165 -40.85 -6.94 -13.49
C ARG A 165 -42.11 -7.70 -13.91
N ALA A 166 -42.07 -9.03 -13.79
CA ALA A 166 -43.25 -9.87 -14.11
C ALA A 166 -44.46 -9.50 -13.25
N LYS A 167 -44.26 -9.18 -11.98
CA LYS A 167 -45.34 -8.78 -11.07
C LYS A 167 -45.95 -7.41 -11.42
N LEU A 168 -45.10 -6.45 -11.81
CA LEU A 168 -45.61 -5.15 -12.30
C LEU A 168 -46.31 -5.31 -13.64
N ALA A 169 -45.83 -6.17 -14.55
CA ALA A 169 -46.47 -6.49 -15.81
C ALA A 169 -47.88 -7.05 -15.58
N GLU A 170 -47.99 -8.07 -14.73
CA GLU A 170 -49.29 -8.67 -14.37
C GLU A 170 -50.28 -7.63 -13.82
N LEU A 171 -49.81 -6.73 -12.93
CA LEU A 171 -50.67 -5.68 -12.36
C LEU A 171 -51.09 -4.62 -13.40
N SER A 172 -50.17 -4.20 -14.27
CA SER A 172 -50.47 -3.24 -15.33
C SER A 172 -51.40 -3.82 -16.38
N GLU A 173 -51.20 -5.08 -16.77
CA GLU A 173 -52.05 -5.78 -17.67
C GLU A 173 -53.48 -5.92 -17.10
N ALA A 174 -53.60 -6.31 -15.83
CA ALA A 174 -54.90 -6.37 -15.15
C ALA A 174 -55.63 -5.01 -15.09
N LEU A 175 -54.87 -3.91 -14.95
CA LEU A 175 -55.41 -2.55 -14.99
C LEU A 175 -55.92 -2.18 -16.39
N LEU A 176 -55.18 -2.54 -17.45
CA LEU A 176 -55.45 -2.21 -18.83
C LEU A 176 -56.46 -3.15 -19.51
N GLU A 177 -56.57 -4.42 -19.05
CA GLU A 177 -57.61 -5.34 -19.50
C GLU A 177 -59.04 -4.82 -19.21
N GLY A 178 -59.16 -4.03 -18.13
CA GLY A 178 -60.42 -3.37 -17.79
C GLY A 178 -60.80 -2.17 -18.65
N ASP A 179 -59.84 -1.57 -19.42
CA ASP A 179 -60.06 -0.35 -20.23
C ASP A 179 -59.28 -0.39 -21.55
N VAL A 180 -59.87 -1.07 -22.55
CA VAL A 180 -59.29 -1.20 -23.89
C VAL A 180 -59.08 0.16 -24.57
N ALA A 181 -59.93 1.15 -24.29
CA ALA A 181 -59.81 2.48 -24.85
C ALA A 181 -58.58 3.23 -24.31
N LEU A 182 -58.28 3.11 -23.02
CA LEU A 182 -57.08 3.66 -22.43
C LEU A 182 -55.81 3.06 -23.05
N ARG A 183 -55.78 1.74 -23.24
CA ARG A 183 -54.67 1.04 -23.91
C ARG A 183 -54.43 1.57 -25.33
N MET A 184 -55.49 1.75 -26.14
CA MET A 184 -55.38 2.30 -27.50
C MET A 184 -54.83 3.72 -27.52
N GLU A 185 -55.25 4.59 -26.59
CA GLU A 185 -54.74 5.96 -26.52
C GLU A 185 -53.25 6.01 -26.07
N LEU A 186 -52.84 5.09 -25.22
CA LEU A 186 -51.45 4.91 -24.82
C LEU A 186 -50.57 4.44 -26.00
N GLU A 187 -51.00 3.43 -26.75
CA GLU A 187 -50.29 2.92 -27.93
C GLU A 187 -50.11 4.02 -29.00
N LYS A 188 -51.10 4.87 -29.19
CA LYS A 188 -50.98 6.03 -30.07
C LYS A 188 -49.93 7.03 -29.59
N LEU A 189 -49.96 7.38 -28.31
CA LEU A 189 -48.98 8.32 -27.73
C LEU A 189 -47.55 7.78 -27.90
N PHE A 190 -47.34 6.48 -27.64
CA PHE A 190 -46.03 5.86 -27.86
C PHE A 190 -45.58 5.88 -29.30
N GLY A 191 -46.53 5.73 -30.25
CA GLY A 191 -46.21 5.89 -31.66
C GLY A 191 -45.75 7.30 -32.05
N HIS A 192 -46.07 8.31 -31.23
CA HIS A 192 -45.65 9.69 -31.44
C HIS A 192 -44.36 10.06 -30.70
N LEU A 193 -43.95 9.27 -29.70
CA LEU A 193 -42.72 9.51 -28.93
C LEU A 193 -41.52 8.80 -29.60
N GLU A 194 -40.50 9.53 -29.98
CA GLU A 194 -39.27 8.97 -30.56
C GLU A 194 -38.63 7.97 -29.61
N GLY A 195 -38.41 6.72 -30.06
CA GLY A 195 -37.74 5.67 -29.30
C GLY A 195 -38.64 4.80 -28.40
N ALA A 196 -39.97 4.98 -28.42
CA ALA A 196 -40.94 4.12 -27.71
C ALA A 196 -41.53 3.10 -28.68
N SER A 197 -41.11 1.82 -28.65
CA SER A 197 -41.57 0.81 -29.59
C SER A 197 -41.74 -0.61 -29.06
N SER A 198 -41.76 -0.82 -27.72
CA SER A 198 -41.93 -2.16 -27.16
C SER A 198 -43.11 -2.26 -26.19
N GLU A 199 -43.74 -3.45 -26.10
CA GLU A 199 -44.80 -3.75 -25.12
C GLU A 199 -44.36 -3.49 -23.69
N GLU A 200 -43.05 -3.55 -23.39
CA GLU A 200 -42.48 -3.20 -22.10
C GLU A 200 -42.61 -1.71 -21.77
N ASP A 201 -42.78 -0.84 -22.77
CA ASP A 201 -42.91 0.61 -22.56
C ASP A 201 -44.29 0.99 -21.99
N VAL A 202 -45.30 0.17 -22.26
CA VAL A 202 -46.66 0.34 -21.72
C VAL A 202 -46.71 0.10 -20.21
N LEU A 203 -45.81 -0.74 -19.69
CA LEU A 203 -45.73 -1.08 -18.27
C LEU A 203 -45.30 0.08 -17.36
N GLY A 204 -44.71 1.13 -17.91
CA GLY A 204 -44.07 2.23 -17.17
C GLY A 204 -44.88 3.51 -17.11
N LEU A 205 -46.15 3.54 -17.52
CA LEU A 205 -46.86 4.79 -17.56
C LEU A 205 -47.40 5.28 -16.24
N PRO A 206 -47.10 6.50 -15.98
CA PRO A 206 -47.22 7.13 -14.71
C PRO A 206 -48.41 8.10 -14.66
N PHE A 207 -49.52 7.63 -14.25
CA PHE A 207 -50.51 8.54 -13.73
C PHE A 207 -50.16 8.79 -12.24
N GLY A 208 -49.37 9.85 -11.98
CA GLY A 208 -49.01 10.23 -10.61
C GLY A 208 -47.56 9.94 -10.18
N LEU A 209 -46.63 9.67 -11.10
CA LEU A 209 -45.23 9.34 -10.79
C LEU A 209 -44.27 10.57 -10.69
N ALA A 210 -44.73 11.72 -10.20
CA ALA A 210 -43.83 12.82 -9.89
C ALA A 210 -42.68 12.41 -8.93
N PRO A 211 -42.88 11.50 -7.94
CA PRO A 211 -41.75 11.00 -7.09
C PRO A 211 -40.78 10.08 -7.83
N ALA A 212 -41.17 9.40 -8.91
CA ALA A 212 -40.32 8.45 -9.61
C ALA A 212 -39.12 9.08 -10.31
N ASN A 213 -39.24 10.32 -10.79
CA ASN A 213 -38.17 11.00 -11.51
C ASN A 213 -36.92 11.23 -10.62
N SER A 214 -37.11 11.56 -9.33
CA SER A 214 -36.01 11.75 -8.39
C SER A 214 -35.33 10.42 -8.02
N VAL A 215 -36.11 9.35 -7.86
CA VAL A 215 -35.61 8.01 -7.53
C VAL A 215 -34.86 7.41 -8.72
N VAL A 216 -35.37 7.60 -9.94
CA VAL A 216 -34.69 7.12 -11.15
C VAL A 216 -33.37 7.86 -11.38
N GLY A 217 -33.32 9.17 -11.16
CA GLY A 217 -32.07 9.93 -11.16
C GLY A 217 -31.05 9.35 -10.19
N GLN A 218 -31.47 9.10 -8.94
CA GLN A 218 -30.60 8.50 -7.91
C GLN A 218 -30.13 7.07 -8.27
N LEU A 219 -30.98 6.26 -8.90
CA LEU A 219 -30.60 4.91 -9.35
C LEU A 219 -29.57 4.96 -10.48
N SER A 220 -29.74 5.87 -11.44
CA SER A 220 -28.77 6.09 -12.53
C SER A 220 -27.42 6.59 -11.99
N ASP A 221 -27.45 7.53 -11.06
CA ASP A 221 -26.24 8.06 -10.44
C ASP A 221 -25.51 7.01 -9.62
N LEU A 222 -26.23 6.15 -8.87
CA LEU A 222 -25.65 5.02 -8.15
C LEU A 222 -25.05 3.99 -9.11
N GLU A 223 -25.68 3.73 -10.25
CA GLU A 223 -25.13 2.83 -11.26
C GLU A 223 -23.84 3.38 -11.89
N GLN A 224 -23.82 4.67 -12.22
CA GLN A 224 -22.61 5.34 -12.68
C GLN A 224 -21.50 5.29 -11.62
N LEU A 225 -21.84 5.56 -10.35
CA LEU A 225 -20.89 5.45 -9.25
C LEU A 225 -20.37 4.02 -9.09
N GLU A 226 -21.23 2.99 -9.18
CA GLU A 226 -20.81 1.58 -9.15
C GLU A 226 -19.85 1.26 -10.31
N GLN A 227 -20.12 1.74 -11.53
CA GLN A 227 -19.24 1.53 -12.68
C GLN A 227 -17.89 2.23 -12.50
N LEU A 228 -17.87 3.45 -11.98
CA LEU A 228 -16.63 4.17 -11.67
C LEU A 228 -15.83 3.45 -10.59
N LEU A 229 -16.46 3.02 -9.50
CA LEU A 229 -15.79 2.29 -8.42
C LEU A 229 -15.30 0.91 -8.87
N ALA A 230 -16.07 0.19 -9.68
CA ALA A 230 -15.68 -1.12 -10.22
C ALA A 230 -14.56 -1.02 -11.27
N GLY A 231 -14.56 0.06 -12.06
CA GLY A 231 -13.56 0.33 -13.09
C GLY A 231 -12.32 1.06 -12.61
N ALA A 232 -12.25 1.47 -11.32
CA ALA A 232 -11.13 2.23 -10.78
C ALA A 232 -9.92 1.33 -10.46
N PRO A 233 -8.98 1.09 -11.41
CA PRO A 233 -7.83 0.21 -11.19
C PRO A 233 -6.76 0.86 -10.30
N SER A 234 -6.85 2.17 -10.08
CA SER A 234 -5.86 2.93 -9.32
C SER A 234 -6.49 4.05 -8.50
N PRO A 235 -5.86 4.47 -7.40
CA PRO A 235 -6.33 5.60 -6.60
C PRO A 235 -6.46 6.91 -7.37
N GLY A 236 -5.74 7.06 -8.50
CA GLY A 236 -5.83 8.23 -9.37
C GLY A 236 -7.18 8.36 -10.07
N ALA A 237 -7.82 7.25 -10.41
CA ALA A 237 -9.14 7.23 -11.03
C ALA A 237 -10.25 7.69 -10.05
N LEU A 238 -10.03 7.53 -8.74
CA LEU A 238 -10.97 8.01 -7.71
C LEU A 238 -10.99 9.54 -7.57
N ALA A 239 -10.00 10.25 -8.10
CA ALA A 239 -9.98 11.71 -8.08
C ALA A 239 -11.03 12.32 -9.03
N GLU A 240 -11.61 11.54 -9.93
CA GLU A 240 -12.67 11.95 -10.88
C GLU A 240 -14.07 11.75 -10.30
N VAL A 241 -14.20 11.08 -9.15
CA VAL A 241 -15.50 10.86 -8.49
C VAL A 241 -16.00 12.18 -7.89
N ASP A 242 -17.24 12.54 -8.22
CA ASP A 242 -17.95 13.65 -7.60
C ASP A 242 -18.30 13.31 -6.14
N ILE A 243 -17.53 13.86 -5.21
CA ILE A 243 -17.67 13.59 -3.78
C ILE A 243 -18.97 14.17 -3.21
N ASP A 244 -19.44 15.29 -3.72
CA ASP A 244 -20.70 15.88 -3.26
C ASP A 244 -21.87 15.01 -3.66
N ARG A 245 -21.85 14.49 -4.86
CA ARG A 245 -22.85 13.53 -5.32
C ARG A 245 -22.78 12.19 -4.58
N ALA A 246 -21.58 11.68 -4.33
CA ALA A 246 -21.38 10.48 -3.49
C ALA A 246 -21.91 10.68 -2.07
N ARG A 247 -21.78 11.89 -1.49
CA ARG A 247 -22.31 12.25 -0.16
C ARG A 247 -23.83 12.18 -0.11
N GLU A 248 -24.51 12.66 -1.14
CA GLU A 248 -25.97 12.56 -1.26
C GLU A 248 -26.46 11.11 -1.38
N LEU A 249 -25.72 10.28 -2.12
CA LEU A 249 -26.13 8.90 -2.46
C LEU A 249 -25.77 7.87 -1.36
N LEU A 250 -24.57 7.96 -0.78
CA LEU A 250 -24.04 6.98 0.16
C LEU A 250 -23.95 7.51 1.60
N GLY A 251 -24.03 8.83 1.79
CA GLY A 251 -23.90 9.48 3.08
C GLY A 251 -22.49 10.01 3.35
N GLU A 252 -22.37 10.76 4.45
CA GLU A 252 -21.16 11.51 4.81
C GLU A 252 -19.94 10.62 5.09
N GLU A 253 -20.14 9.47 5.73
CA GLU A 253 -19.05 8.55 6.10
C GLU A 253 -18.39 7.93 4.87
N ASP A 254 -19.20 7.47 3.91
CA ASP A 254 -18.72 6.84 2.70
C ASP A 254 -18.09 7.87 1.74
N ALA A 255 -18.65 9.07 1.65
CA ALA A 255 -18.07 10.18 0.90
C ALA A 255 -16.68 10.58 1.44
N ARG A 256 -16.52 10.67 2.75
CA ARG A 256 -15.21 10.90 3.39
C ARG A 256 -14.22 9.77 3.09
N SER A 257 -14.69 8.53 3.08
CA SER A 257 -13.84 7.38 2.74
C SER A 257 -13.35 7.47 1.29
N LEU A 258 -14.21 7.81 0.34
CA LEU A 258 -13.86 8.04 -1.07
C LEU A 258 -12.83 9.18 -1.21
N GLU A 259 -13.08 10.29 -0.53
CA GLU A 259 -12.16 11.43 -0.51
C GLU A 259 -10.78 11.05 0.05
N ALA A 260 -10.75 10.32 1.17
CA ALA A 260 -9.52 9.84 1.79
C ALA A 260 -8.73 8.89 0.86
N LEU A 261 -9.42 7.96 0.18
CA LEU A 261 -8.82 7.06 -0.80
C LEU A 261 -8.25 7.83 -2.01
N GLY A 262 -8.96 8.81 -2.54
CA GLY A 262 -8.51 9.66 -3.64
C GLY A 262 -7.29 10.53 -3.28
N ARG A 263 -7.26 11.05 -2.05
CA ARG A 263 -6.12 11.83 -1.53
C ARG A 263 -4.87 10.97 -1.30
N LEU A 264 -5.03 9.71 -0.92
CA LEU A 264 -3.93 8.82 -0.55
C LEU A 264 -2.83 8.75 -1.63
N SER A 265 -3.19 8.54 -2.88
CA SER A 265 -2.23 8.48 -3.99
C SER A 265 -1.48 9.80 -4.21
N ARG A 266 -2.18 10.92 -4.02
CA ARG A 266 -1.59 12.26 -4.14
C ARG A 266 -0.62 12.50 -2.99
N GLN A 267 -1.04 12.22 -1.77
CA GLN A 267 -0.22 12.39 -0.57
C GLN A 267 1.03 11.53 -0.59
N LEU A 268 0.95 10.27 -1.06
CA LEU A 268 2.11 9.39 -1.22
C LEU A 268 3.14 9.94 -2.21
N ARG A 269 2.69 10.55 -3.31
CA ARG A 269 3.57 11.20 -4.29
C ARG A 269 4.18 12.50 -3.75
N GLU A 270 3.36 13.36 -3.14
CA GLU A 270 3.78 14.64 -2.58
C GLU A 270 4.76 14.46 -1.41
N SER A 271 4.60 13.40 -0.62
CA SER A 271 5.56 13.04 0.44
C SER A 271 6.92 12.58 -0.10
N GLY A 272 7.02 12.32 -1.41
CA GLY A 272 8.22 11.81 -2.05
C GLY A 272 8.59 10.37 -1.64
N LEU A 273 7.64 9.59 -1.13
CA LEU A 273 7.86 8.19 -0.73
C LEU A 273 7.74 7.24 -1.92
N VAL A 274 6.89 7.59 -2.90
CA VAL A 274 6.71 6.85 -4.14
C VAL A 274 6.88 7.77 -5.35
N GLU A 275 7.34 7.19 -6.45
CA GLU A 275 7.43 7.83 -7.75
C GLU A 275 6.74 6.97 -8.81
N GLN A 276 6.25 7.61 -9.86
CA GLN A 276 5.68 6.90 -11.00
C GLN A 276 6.75 6.76 -12.08
N LYS A 277 7.15 5.54 -12.38
CA LYS A 277 8.12 5.24 -13.43
C LYS A 277 7.55 4.17 -14.36
N GLU A 278 7.53 4.45 -15.66
CA GLU A 278 7.01 3.53 -16.68
C GLU A 278 5.56 3.06 -16.42
N GLY A 279 4.72 3.96 -15.89
CA GLY A 279 3.33 3.64 -15.56
C GLY A 279 3.11 2.84 -14.28
N ARG A 280 4.18 2.47 -13.56
CA ARG A 280 4.13 1.75 -12.28
C ARG A 280 4.58 2.63 -11.13
N MET A 281 4.01 2.40 -9.96
CA MET A 281 4.43 3.04 -8.72
C MET A 281 5.65 2.31 -8.16
N ARG A 282 6.73 3.06 -7.89
CA ARG A 282 7.95 2.53 -7.26
C ARG A 282 8.31 3.33 -6.02
N LEU A 283 8.98 2.69 -5.08
CA LEU A 283 9.51 3.36 -3.90
C LEU A 283 10.72 4.24 -4.27
N THR A 284 10.71 5.45 -3.75
CA THR A 284 11.90 6.31 -3.81
C THR A 284 12.94 5.88 -2.77
N PRO A 285 14.21 6.32 -2.88
CA PRO A 285 15.21 6.11 -1.82
C PRO A 285 14.78 6.66 -0.45
N ARG A 286 13.91 7.69 -0.44
CA ARG A 286 13.32 8.24 0.78
C ARG A 286 12.27 7.29 1.36
N GLY A 287 11.42 6.71 0.50
CA GLY A 287 10.45 5.69 0.88
C GLY A 287 11.13 4.47 1.48
N LEU A 288 12.18 3.97 0.83
CA LEU A 288 12.96 2.83 1.31
C LEU A 288 13.56 3.08 2.70
N ARG A 289 14.16 4.26 2.92
CA ARG A 289 14.69 4.62 4.24
C ARG A 289 13.60 4.68 5.29
N ARG A 290 12.45 5.29 4.97
CA ARG A 290 11.32 5.37 5.91
C ARG A 290 10.80 3.99 6.29
N ILE A 291 10.74 3.06 5.35
CA ILE A 291 10.39 1.65 5.59
C ILE A 291 11.41 0.99 6.55
N GLY A 292 12.70 1.13 6.26
CA GLY A 292 13.75 0.58 7.12
C GLY A 292 13.72 1.15 8.53
N ASP A 293 13.52 2.47 8.67
CA ASP A 293 13.42 3.15 9.99
C ASP A 293 12.18 2.67 10.76
N GLN A 294 11.05 2.47 10.08
CA GLN A 294 9.86 1.94 10.71
C GLN A 294 10.04 0.48 11.16
N ALA A 295 10.59 -0.37 10.30
CA ALA A 295 10.91 -1.75 10.65
C ALA A 295 11.85 -1.80 11.87
N LEU A 296 12.84 -0.91 11.91
CA LEU A 296 13.75 -0.78 13.02
C LEU A 296 13.03 -0.32 14.32
N ALA A 297 12.15 0.67 14.21
CA ALA A 297 11.38 1.17 15.35
C ALA A 297 10.43 0.09 15.91
N ASP A 298 9.78 -0.69 15.04
CA ASP A 298 8.92 -1.80 15.45
C ASP A 298 9.70 -2.89 16.21
N LEU A 299 10.89 -3.22 15.74
CA LEU A 299 11.78 -4.16 16.44
C LEU A 299 12.23 -3.63 17.80
N PHE A 300 12.66 -2.37 17.89
CA PHE A 300 13.03 -1.78 19.18
C PHE A 300 11.86 -1.68 20.17
N THR A 301 10.65 -1.42 19.67
CA THR A 301 9.45 -1.37 20.52
C THR A 301 9.11 -2.75 21.09
N LYS A 302 9.28 -3.81 20.31
CA LYS A 302 9.15 -5.20 20.79
C LYS A 302 10.21 -5.50 21.86
N LEU A 303 11.48 -5.19 21.58
CA LEU A 303 12.60 -5.36 22.55
C LEU A 303 12.33 -4.67 23.89
N GLN A 304 11.79 -3.46 23.91
CA GLN A 304 11.46 -2.75 25.15
C GLN A 304 10.34 -3.45 25.93
N ARG A 305 9.34 -4.01 25.26
CA ARG A 305 8.24 -4.76 25.92
C ARG A 305 8.74 -6.06 26.57
N TYR A 306 9.68 -6.76 25.95
CA TYR A 306 10.29 -7.97 26.52
C TYR A 306 11.28 -7.67 27.64
N ARG A 307 11.88 -6.48 27.69
CA ARG A 307 12.86 -6.06 28.70
C ARG A 307 12.23 -5.50 29.99
N SER A 308 10.94 -5.42 30.11
CA SER A 308 10.25 -4.94 31.31
C SER A 308 10.55 -5.78 32.59
N GLY A 309 11.42 -6.78 32.47
CA GLY A 309 11.78 -7.70 33.54
C GLY A 309 13.20 -7.66 34.08
N GLN A 310 14.25 -7.13 33.41
CA GLN A 310 15.61 -7.08 33.97
C GLN A 310 16.57 -6.12 33.27
N HIS A 311 17.15 -5.20 34.07
CA HIS A 311 18.32 -4.34 33.94
C HIS A 311 18.32 -3.16 32.96
N PRO A 312 18.57 -1.92 33.46
CA PRO A 312 18.66 -0.73 32.61
C PRO A 312 19.97 -0.74 31.84
N LEU A 313 19.92 -0.74 30.51
CA LEU A 313 21.03 -0.27 29.70
C LEU A 313 21.15 1.24 29.90
N ARG A 314 22.26 1.70 30.41
CA ARG A 314 22.61 3.11 30.37
C ARG A 314 22.64 3.54 28.92
N THR A 315 21.71 4.39 28.56
CA THR A 315 21.64 5.09 27.28
C THR A 315 22.93 5.88 27.11
N ALA A 316 23.82 5.44 26.24
CA ALA A 316 24.89 6.28 25.75
C ALA A 316 24.25 7.36 24.88
N GLY A 317 24.39 8.62 25.30
CA GLY A 317 23.89 9.79 24.58
C GLY A 317 24.50 9.89 23.18
N SER A 318 23.74 10.45 22.25
CA SER A 318 24.20 10.86 20.94
C SER A 318 25.15 12.05 21.10
N GLY A 319 26.44 11.77 21.12
CA GLY A 319 27.48 12.76 21.05
C GLY A 319 28.58 12.24 20.15
N HIS A 320 28.97 13.01 19.15
CA HIS A 320 30.31 12.92 18.59
C HIS A 320 31.25 13.37 19.70
N GLU A 321 31.51 12.50 20.65
CA GLU A 321 32.64 12.72 21.58
C GLU A 321 33.91 12.50 20.78
N ARG A 322 34.55 13.63 20.41
CA ARG A 322 36.00 13.65 20.27
C ARG A 322 36.50 13.08 21.58
N ALA A 323 37.19 11.97 21.53
CA ALA A 323 37.93 11.49 22.70
C ALA A 323 38.91 12.60 23.02
N GLY A 324 38.62 13.39 24.04
CA GLY A 324 39.48 14.47 24.50
C GLY A 324 40.74 13.95 25.20
N GLU A 325 41.17 12.72 24.91
CA GLU A 325 42.41 12.13 25.37
C GLU A 325 43.51 12.46 24.38
N THR A 326 44.45 13.24 24.82
CA THR A 326 45.70 13.52 24.14
C THR A 326 46.80 12.64 24.74
N LYS A 327 47.82 12.32 23.93
CA LYS A 327 49.05 11.68 24.41
C LYS A 327 50.28 12.48 23.95
N LEU A 328 51.37 12.38 24.67
CA LEU A 328 52.65 12.89 24.20
C LEU A 328 53.05 12.19 22.91
N TYR A 329 53.60 12.98 21.98
CA TYR A 329 54.07 12.49 20.69
C TYR A 329 55.27 11.54 20.86
N GLU A 330 55.15 10.36 20.30
CA GLU A 330 56.22 9.39 20.16
C GLU A 330 56.61 9.23 18.69
N TRP A 331 57.89 8.95 18.44
CA TRP A 331 58.38 8.79 17.10
C TRP A 331 57.67 7.64 16.35
N GLY A 332 56.98 7.98 15.23
CA GLY A 332 56.19 7.04 14.46
C GLY A 332 54.68 7.24 14.59
N ASP A 333 54.20 8.08 15.50
CA ASP A 333 52.77 8.45 15.62
C ASP A 333 52.33 9.36 14.46
N PRO A 334 51.06 9.27 14.04
CA PRO A 334 50.48 10.21 13.10
C PRO A 334 50.46 11.61 13.69
N PHE A 335 50.92 12.60 12.94
CA PHE A 335 51.15 13.97 13.39
C PHE A 335 49.84 14.80 13.50
N ASN A 336 48.88 14.32 14.30
CA ASN A 336 47.65 15.04 14.63
C ASN A 336 47.83 15.88 15.88
N LEU A 337 48.54 17.00 15.76
CA LEU A 337 48.87 17.86 16.89
C LEU A 337 47.64 18.49 17.57
N SER A 338 47.55 18.29 18.87
CA SER A 338 46.72 19.12 19.75
C SER A 338 47.44 20.42 20.06
N ILE A 339 47.19 21.47 19.26
CA ILE A 339 47.90 22.76 19.41
C ILE A 339 47.71 23.34 20.79
N GLN A 340 46.53 23.22 21.39
CA GLN A 340 46.24 23.76 22.71
C GLN A 340 47.07 23.09 23.81
N GLN A 341 47.16 21.76 23.78
CA GLN A 341 47.95 21.03 24.79
C GLN A 341 49.43 21.19 24.56
N THR A 342 49.90 21.16 23.33
CA THR A 342 51.28 21.44 22.96
C THR A 342 51.77 22.81 23.47
N VAL A 343 50.99 23.87 23.25
CA VAL A 343 51.30 25.21 23.76
C VAL A 343 51.24 25.25 25.29
N ARG A 344 50.26 24.57 25.91
CA ARG A 344 50.18 24.49 27.37
C ARG A 344 51.39 23.81 27.98
N ASN A 345 51.86 22.71 27.38
CA ASN A 345 53.06 21.99 27.82
C ASN A 345 54.32 22.88 27.70
N ALA A 346 54.48 23.61 26.60
CA ALA A 346 55.57 24.54 26.40
C ALA A 346 55.57 25.68 27.45
N LEU A 347 54.39 26.25 27.75
CA LEU A 347 54.22 27.28 28.77
C LEU A 347 54.45 26.74 30.17
N ALA A 348 54.06 25.49 30.46
CA ALA A 348 54.34 24.83 31.75
C ALA A 348 55.83 24.58 31.97
N ARG A 349 56.58 24.27 30.90
CA ARG A 349 58.01 24.00 30.95
C ARG A 349 58.88 25.27 31.10
N ARG A 350 58.53 26.36 30.37
CA ARG A 350 59.36 27.59 30.29
C ARG A 350 58.74 28.83 30.94
N GLY A 351 57.54 28.75 31.41
CA GLY A 351 56.77 29.91 31.86
C GLY A 351 56.15 30.75 30.76
N PRO A 352 55.24 31.67 31.11
CA PRO A 352 54.57 32.54 30.14
C PRO A 352 55.54 33.52 29.51
N GLY A 353 55.55 33.62 28.15
CA GLY A 353 56.38 34.55 27.37
C GLY A 353 56.11 34.46 25.87
N THR A 354 56.41 35.54 25.13
CA THR A 354 56.35 35.58 23.68
C THR A 354 57.72 35.88 23.10
N PRO A 355 58.18 35.13 22.07
CA PRO A 355 57.54 34.00 21.39
C PRO A 355 57.56 32.70 22.20
N VAL A 356 56.51 31.85 22.03
CA VAL A 356 56.47 30.52 22.66
C VAL A 356 57.44 29.60 21.92
N HIS A 357 58.41 29.09 22.62
CA HIS A 357 59.40 28.15 22.09
C HIS A 357 58.97 26.70 22.36
N LEU A 358 58.63 25.97 21.27
CA LEU A 358 58.25 24.57 21.35
C LEU A 358 59.47 23.65 21.31
N SER A 359 59.44 22.58 22.08
CA SER A 359 60.39 21.48 22.07
C SER A 359 59.70 20.18 21.69
N PRO A 360 60.38 19.17 21.12
CA PRO A 360 59.75 17.89 20.81
C PRO A 360 58.99 17.24 21.97
N GLU A 361 59.40 17.50 23.20
CA GLU A 361 58.78 16.99 24.42
C GLU A 361 57.41 17.66 24.74
N ASP A 362 57.13 18.81 24.11
CA ASP A 362 55.89 19.55 24.32
C ASP A 362 54.78 19.05 23.40
N PHE A 363 55.14 18.32 22.34
CA PHE A 363 54.17 17.89 21.35
C PHE A 363 53.22 16.87 21.91
N GLU A 364 51.94 17.20 21.83
CA GLU A 364 50.83 16.35 22.22
C GLU A 364 49.91 16.14 21.02
N ILE A 365 49.58 14.90 20.76
CA ILE A 365 48.73 14.50 19.64
C ILE A 365 47.37 14.07 20.13
N GLU A 366 46.35 14.39 19.36
CA GLU A 366 45.01 13.82 19.57
C GLU A 366 45.06 12.33 19.28
N ARG A 367 44.66 11.51 20.24
CA ARG A 367 44.45 10.08 19.98
C ARG A 367 43.37 9.93 18.95
N THR A 368 43.75 9.55 17.75
CA THR A 368 42.79 9.07 16.75
C THR A 368 42.38 7.67 17.14
N GLU A 369 41.12 7.50 17.58
CA GLU A 369 40.56 6.17 17.66
C GLU A 369 40.61 5.58 16.24
N ALA A 370 41.31 4.46 16.08
CA ALA A 370 41.22 3.67 14.86
C ALA A 370 39.77 3.19 14.77
N LEU A 371 38.95 3.86 13.97
CA LEU A 371 37.61 3.43 13.68
C LEU A 371 37.73 2.07 12.98
N THR A 372 37.54 1.01 13.73
CA THR A 372 37.44 -0.34 13.17
C THR A 372 36.21 -0.41 12.29
N ARG A 373 36.45 -0.41 10.98
CA ARG A 373 35.37 -0.62 10.00
C ARG A 373 34.89 -2.06 10.08
N SER A 374 33.61 -2.26 9.94
CA SER A 374 33.00 -3.58 9.81
C SER A 374 32.49 -3.77 8.37
N ALA A 375 32.65 -4.98 7.87
CA ALA A 375 32.10 -5.37 6.59
C ALA A 375 31.17 -6.57 6.80
N THR A 376 29.89 -6.35 6.57
CA THR A 376 28.83 -7.32 6.81
C THR A 376 28.16 -7.70 5.49
N VAL A 377 27.94 -8.99 5.27
CA VAL A 377 27.04 -9.48 4.20
C VAL A 377 25.88 -10.20 4.88
N ILE A 378 24.66 -9.79 4.54
CA ILE A 378 23.44 -10.51 4.93
C ILE A 378 23.12 -11.51 3.82
N MET A 379 23.06 -12.79 4.18
CA MET A 379 22.58 -13.86 3.33
C MET A 379 21.11 -14.13 3.66
N LEU A 380 20.23 -13.85 2.72
CA LEU A 380 18.79 -14.03 2.84
C LEU A 380 18.34 -15.22 2.03
N ASP A 381 17.76 -16.21 2.69
CA ASP A 381 17.17 -17.38 2.04
C ASP A 381 15.91 -16.97 1.27
N LEU A 382 15.89 -17.25 -0.04
CA LEU A 382 14.78 -17.00 -0.96
C LEU A 382 14.11 -18.31 -1.41
N SER A 383 14.45 -19.45 -0.79
CA SER A 383 13.86 -20.75 -1.13
C SER A 383 12.37 -20.79 -0.79
N LEU A 384 11.65 -21.68 -1.45
CA LEU A 384 10.20 -21.81 -1.32
C LEU A 384 9.74 -22.21 0.10
N SER A 385 10.61 -22.80 0.94
CA SER A 385 10.29 -23.09 2.35
C SER A 385 10.00 -21.83 3.17
N MET A 386 10.72 -20.76 2.92
CA MET A 386 10.60 -19.50 3.64
C MET A 386 9.19 -18.91 3.64
N PRO A 387 8.52 -18.72 2.49
CA PRO A 387 7.13 -18.23 2.48
C PRO A 387 6.13 -19.27 2.99
N MET A 388 6.36 -20.56 2.73
CA MET A 388 5.46 -21.62 3.18
C MET A 388 5.36 -21.72 4.70
N ARG A 389 6.42 -21.34 5.42
CA ARG A 389 6.47 -21.31 6.89
C ARG A 389 6.25 -19.90 7.47
N GLY A 390 5.97 -18.90 6.65
CA GLY A 390 5.79 -17.51 7.09
C GLY A 390 7.08 -16.79 7.50
N ASN A 391 8.25 -17.35 7.18
CA ASN A 391 9.56 -16.85 7.59
C ASN A 391 10.08 -15.70 6.72
N PHE A 392 9.65 -15.63 5.46
CA PHE A 392 10.19 -14.72 4.46
C PHE A 392 10.03 -13.24 4.82
N VAL A 393 8.82 -12.84 5.24
CA VAL A 393 8.50 -11.45 5.58
C VAL A 393 9.32 -10.96 6.76
N ALA A 394 9.47 -11.80 7.79
CA ALA A 394 10.26 -11.46 8.98
C ALA A 394 11.74 -11.29 8.65
N ALA A 395 12.31 -12.19 7.85
CA ALA A 395 13.71 -12.12 7.42
C ALA A 395 13.98 -10.88 6.55
N LYS A 396 13.07 -10.53 5.66
CA LYS A 396 13.14 -9.34 4.81
C LYS A 396 13.03 -8.05 5.62
N LYS A 397 12.08 -7.95 6.57
CA LYS A 397 11.94 -6.82 7.50
C LYS A 397 13.20 -6.63 8.34
N MET A 398 13.76 -7.71 8.88
CA MET A 398 15.00 -7.67 9.64
C MET A 398 16.17 -7.15 8.79
N THR A 399 16.31 -7.62 7.55
CA THR A 399 17.35 -7.16 6.62
C THR A 399 17.23 -5.66 6.34
N MET A 400 16.01 -5.16 6.14
CA MET A 400 15.76 -3.73 5.93
C MET A 400 16.06 -2.89 7.18
N ALA A 401 15.67 -3.37 8.35
CA ALA A 401 15.95 -2.72 9.63
C ALA A 401 17.47 -2.64 9.92
N LEU A 402 18.19 -3.74 9.67
CA LEU A 402 19.64 -3.77 9.86
C LEU A 402 20.36 -2.86 8.87
N HIS A 403 19.90 -2.80 7.62
CA HIS A 403 20.42 -1.83 6.65
C HIS A 403 20.21 -0.38 7.12
N SER A 404 19.01 -0.04 7.62
CA SER A 404 18.73 1.30 8.13
C SER A 404 19.62 1.65 9.33
N LEU A 405 19.80 0.70 10.25
CA LEU A 405 20.69 0.85 11.40
C LEU A 405 22.15 1.12 10.97
N ILE A 406 22.68 0.29 10.06
CA ILE A 406 24.07 0.40 9.60
C ILE A 406 24.27 1.70 8.83
N SER A 407 23.44 1.98 7.85
CA SER A 407 23.55 3.19 7.02
C SER A 407 23.37 4.48 7.83
N GLY A 408 22.53 4.46 8.87
CA GLY A 408 22.27 5.62 9.71
C GLY A 408 23.32 5.85 10.80
N ARG A 409 23.78 4.77 11.45
CA ARG A 409 24.69 4.88 12.60
C ARG A 409 26.15 4.55 12.30
N PHE A 410 26.41 3.79 11.25
CA PHE A 410 27.74 3.31 10.87
C PHE A 410 28.02 3.53 9.38
N PRO A 411 27.99 4.76 8.88
CA PRO A 411 28.06 5.05 7.43
C PRO A 411 29.41 4.66 6.79
N SER A 412 30.43 4.37 7.60
CA SER A 412 31.73 3.89 7.11
C SER A 412 31.82 2.38 6.96
N ASP A 413 30.81 1.65 7.44
CA ASP A 413 30.75 0.19 7.37
C ASP A 413 30.18 -0.25 6.02
N TYR A 414 30.65 -1.40 5.54
CA TYR A 414 30.14 -2.01 4.34
C TYR A 414 28.98 -2.95 4.68
N LEU A 415 27.91 -2.86 3.90
CA LEU A 415 26.80 -3.81 3.95
C LEU A 415 26.45 -4.29 2.55
N GLY A 416 26.59 -5.59 2.31
CA GLY A 416 26.12 -6.30 1.13
C GLY A 416 24.94 -7.21 1.47
N ILE A 417 24.10 -7.51 0.49
CA ILE A 417 22.98 -8.45 0.62
C ILE A 417 23.11 -9.50 -0.47
N VAL A 418 23.02 -10.77 -0.09
CA VAL A 418 23.03 -11.92 -0.99
C VAL A 418 21.74 -12.69 -0.79
N GLY A 419 20.91 -12.74 -1.82
CA GLY A 419 19.77 -13.65 -1.87
C GLY A 419 20.21 -15.02 -2.41
N PHE A 420 19.76 -16.10 -1.79
CA PHE A 420 20.10 -17.46 -2.25
C PHE A 420 18.90 -18.40 -2.18
N SER A 421 18.82 -19.26 -3.17
CA SER A 421 17.87 -20.37 -3.32
C SER A 421 18.61 -21.54 -3.97
N ARG A 422 18.24 -21.99 -5.17
CA ARG A 422 19.04 -22.93 -5.97
C ARG A 422 20.39 -22.32 -6.41
N SER A 423 20.42 -21.03 -6.62
CA SER A 423 21.61 -20.23 -6.89
C SER A 423 21.64 -18.97 -6.01
N ALA A 424 22.79 -18.31 -5.94
CA ALA A 424 22.93 -17.07 -5.18
C ALA A 424 23.15 -15.87 -6.12
N ARG A 425 22.62 -14.72 -5.73
CA ARG A 425 22.79 -13.43 -6.41
C ARG A 425 22.95 -12.30 -5.43
N GLU A 426 23.68 -11.26 -5.82
CA GLU A 426 23.70 -10.02 -5.08
C GLU A 426 22.35 -9.30 -5.23
N VAL A 427 21.85 -8.75 -4.12
CA VAL A 427 20.59 -7.99 -4.06
C VAL A 427 20.92 -6.57 -3.67
N SER A 428 20.54 -5.61 -4.51
CA SER A 428 20.62 -4.20 -4.14
C SER A 428 19.59 -3.89 -3.05
N PHE A 429 19.95 -3.02 -2.10
CA PHE A 429 18.97 -2.58 -1.09
C PHE A 429 17.74 -1.91 -1.72
N ARG A 430 17.92 -1.27 -2.86
CA ARG A 430 16.80 -0.64 -3.59
C ARG A 430 15.79 -1.65 -4.09
N ASP A 431 16.27 -2.82 -4.48
CA ASP A 431 15.44 -3.86 -5.04
C ASP A 431 14.89 -4.79 -3.95
N LEU A 432 15.46 -4.74 -2.73
CA LEU A 432 15.06 -5.62 -1.63
C LEU A 432 13.55 -5.63 -1.33
N PRO A 433 12.80 -4.51 -1.34
CA PRO A 433 11.36 -4.53 -1.17
C PRO A 433 10.61 -5.27 -2.28
N GLU A 434 11.15 -5.27 -3.51
CA GLU A 434 10.58 -5.93 -4.67
C GLU A 434 11.05 -7.39 -4.82
N VAL A 435 12.07 -7.81 -4.04
CA VAL A 435 12.54 -9.19 -4.06
C VAL A 435 11.44 -10.12 -3.55
N SER A 436 11.07 -11.08 -4.37
CA SER A 436 10.21 -12.20 -4.03
C SER A 436 11.06 -13.44 -3.78
N TRP A 437 10.43 -14.47 -3.22
CA TRP A 437 11.04 -15.81 -3.16
C TRP A 437 11.15 -16.41 -4.55
N ASP A 438 12.10 -17.31 -4.70
CA ASP A 438 12.27 -18.06 -5.94
C ASP A 438 11.36 -19.30 -5.90
N TYR A 439 10.68 -19.57 -7.01
CA TYR A 439 9.86 -20.77 -7.15
C TYR A 439 10.69 -22.05 -7.36
N ASP A 440 12.02 -21.90 -7.47
CA ASP A 440 12.95 -23.01 -7.63
C ASP A 440 13.20 -23.71 -6.29
N TRP A 441 13.23 -25.03 -6.34
CA TRP A 441 13.58 -25.86 -5.20
C TRP A 441 15.10 -25.84 -4.95
N GLY A 442 15.48 -25.68 -3.70
CA GLY A 442 16.88 -25.82 -3.27
C GLY A 442 17.38 -24.65 -2.43
N THR A 443 18.20 -24.98 -1.45
CA THR A 443 18.86 -24.05 -0.54
C THR A 443 20.36 -24.22 -0.71
N ASN A 444 20.97 -23.37 -1.56
CA ASN A 444 22.38 -23.42 -1.92
C ASN A 444 23.22 -22.52 -1.02
N ILE A 445 23.43 -22.95 0.21
CA ILE A 445 24.26 -22.24 1.19
C ILE A 445 25.70 -22.10 0.69
N GLN A 446 26.24 -23.12 0.02
CA GLN A 446 27.59 -23.12 -0.53
C GLN A 446 27.81 -21.95 -1.50
N HIS A 447 26.93 -21.77 -2.47
CA HIS A 447 27.05 -20.69 -3.47
C HIS A 447 26.82 -19.31 -2.81
N GLY A 448 25.88 -19.22 -1.86
CA GLY A 448 25.65 -18.01 -1.08
C GLY A 448 26.89 -17.55 -0.31
N LEU A 449 27.56 -18.49 0.38
CA LEU A 449 28.82 -18.22 1.09
C LEU A 449 29.97 -17.86 0.14
N ALA A 450 30.06 -18.52 -1.01
CA ALA A 450 31.09 -18.21 -2.02
C ALA A 450 30.95 -16.77 -2.53
N LEU A 451 29.72 -16.33 -2.85
CA LEU A 451 29.44 -14.98 -3.28
C LEU A 451 29.67 -13.96 -2.15
N ALA A 452 29.20 -14.26 -0.92
CA ALA A 452 29.44 -13.41 0.24
C ALA A 452 30.94 -13.21 0.51
N ARG A 453 31.73 -14.29 0.42
CA ARG A 453 33.19 -14.25 0.55
C ARG A 453 33.83 -13.40 -0.54
N GLN A 454 33.37 -13.50 -1.78
CA GLN A 454 33.84 -12.68 -2.90
C GLN A 454 33.56 -11.19 -2.63
N LEU A 455 32.38 -10.79 -2.18
CA LEU A 455 32.03 -9.41 -1.85
C LEU A 455 32.91 -8.89 -0.70
N LEU A 456 33.13 -9.70 0.33
CA LEU A 456 33.94 -9.35 1.49
C LEU A 456 35.46 -9.33 1.20
N SER A 457 35.94 -10.01 0.14
CA SER A 457 37.36 -10.05 -0.20
C SER A 457 37.96 -8.66 -0.44
N HIS A 458 37.22 -7.77 -1.02
CA HIS A 458 37.62 -6.39 -1.34
C HIS A 458 37.41 -5.41 -0.18
N GLN A 459 36.81 -5.84 0.92
CA GLN A 459 36.51 -4.98 2.06
C GLN A 459 37.61 -5.05 3.13
N ARG A 460 37.80 -3.92 3.85
CA ARG A 460 38.73 -3.81 4.97
C ARG A 460 37.95 -3.87 6.30
N GLY A 461 38.63 -4.29 7.36
CA GLY A 461 38.05 -4.35 8.72
C GLY A 461 37.57 -5.73 9.13
N THR A 462 36.71 -5.79 10.14
CA THR A 462 36.14 -7.05 10.63
C THR A 462 35.06 -7.54 9.66
N LYS A 463 35.25 -8.76 9.16
CA LYS A 463 34.35 -9.36 8.14
C LYS A 463 33.39 -10.33 8.79
N GLN A 464 32.11 -10.21 8.45
CA GLN A 464 31.09 -11.14 8.93
C GLN A 464 29.99 -11.39 7.92
N VAL A 465 29.41 -12.58 8.00
CA VAL A 465 28.20 -13.00 7.31
C VAL A 465 27.10 -13.19 8.35
N ILE A 466 25.94 -12.62 8.11
CA ILE A 466 24.70 -12.87 8.85
C ILE A 466 23.80 -13.69 7.92
N MET A 467 23.65 -14.98 8.20
CA MET A 467 22.83 -15.88 7.39
C MET A 467 21.49 -16.11 8.06
N VAL A 468 20.40 -15.93 7.29
CA VAL A 468 19.02 -16.20 7.73
C VAL A 468 18.44 -17.26 6.81
N THR A 469 18.07 -18.41 7.36
CA THR A 469 17.55 -19.57 6.62
C THR A 469 16.62 -20.41 7.49
N ASP A 470 15.68 -21.12 6.87
CA ASP A 470 14.85 -22.16 7.50
C ASP A 470 15.05 -23.53 6.87
N GLY A 471 16.00 -23.64 5.93
CA GLY A 471 16.22 -24.82 5.09
C GLY A 471 17.56 -25.50 5.31
N ASP A 472 17.54 -26.82 5.10
CA ASP A 472 18.73 -27.66 5.02
C ASP A 472 19.52 -27.35 3.74
N PRO A 473 20.85 -27.58 3.69
CA PRO A 473 21.65 -27.37 2.48
C PRO A 473 21.32 -28.46 1.43
N THR A 474 20.32 -28.17 0.59
CA THR A 474 19.79 -29.12 -0.40
C THR A 474 20.34 -28.91 -1.80
N ALA A 475 21.14 -27.86 -2.03
CA ALA A 475 21.77 -27.61 -3.31
C ALA A 475 23.23 -27.16 -3.15
N HIS A 476 24.04 -27.50 -4.15
CA HIS A 476 25.42 -27.04 -4.26
C HIS A 476 25.82 -26.85 -5.72
N TRP A 477 26.89 -26.12 -5.97
CA TRP A 477 27.45 -25.95 -7.32
C TRP A 477 28.72 -26.77 -7.45
N PRO A 478 28.69 -27.92 -8.18
CA PRO A 478 29.89 -28.73 -8.39
C PRO A 478 30.95 -27.97 -9.20
N ALA A 479 32.22 -28.25 -8.92
CA ALA A 479 33.31 -27.60 -9.65
C ALA A 479 33.25 -27.95 -11.15
N GLY A 480 33.21 -26.94 -12.00
CA GLY A 480 33.15 -27.09 -13.46
C GLY A 480 31.80 -27.45 -14.04
N ALA A 481 30.75 -27.57 -13.22
CA ALA A 481 29.38 -27.76 -13.71
C ALA A 481 28.76 -26.43 -14.19
N SER A 482 27.91 -26.51 -15.21
CA SER A 482 27.15 -25.38 -15.74
C SER A 482 25.91 -25.04 -14.89
N GLU A 483 25.42 -26.00 -14.08
CA GLU A 483 24.22 -25.86 -13.28
C GLU A 483 24.42 -26.40 -11.86
N PRO A 484 23.71 -25.86 -10.85
CA PRO A 484 23.73 -26.40 -9.50
C PRO A 484 22.96 -27.71 -9.43
N VAL A 485 23.43 -28.62 -8.59
CA VAL A 485 22.77 -29.89 -8.27
C VAL A 485 21.83 -29.67 -7.10
N PHE A 486 20.63 -30.23 -7.19
CA PHE A 486 19.62 -30.24 -6.12
C PHE A 486 19.28 -31.66 -5.72
N ALA A 487 19.19 -31.92 -4.42
CA ALA A 487 18.73 -33.20 -3.87
C ALA A 487 17.99 -33.00 -2.54
N TYR A 488 16.84 -33.63 -2.42
CA TYR A 488 16.08 -33.64 -1.16
C TYR A 488 15.72 -35.09 -0.79
N PRO A 489 16.06 -35.53 0.41
CA PRO A 489 16.82 -34.84 1.45
C PRO A 489 18.26 -34.50 1.03
N ALA A 490 18.92 -33.57 1.80
CA ALA A 490 20.28 -33.15 1.52
C ALA A 490 21.26 -34.35 1.45
N THR A 491 22.10 -34.37 0.42
CA THR A 491 23.14 -35.43 0.28
C THR A 491 24.40 -35.04 1.06
N GLN A 492 25.19 -36.09 1.40
CA GLN A 492 26.48 -35.86 2.06
C GLN A 492 27.42 -34.99 1.21
N GLU A 493 27.39 -35.17 -0.12
CA GLU A 493 28.17 -34.36 -1.06
C GLU A 493 27.84 -32.88 -0.97
N THR A 494 26.53 -32.52 -0.86
CA THR A 494 26.09 -31.12 -0.68
C THR A 494 26.54 -30.55 0.64
N VAL A 495 26.46 -31.32 1.72
CA VAL A 495 26.96 -30.94 3.03
C VAL A 495 28.46 -30.70 3.00
N ASP A 496 29.22 -31.62 2.42
CA ASP A 496 30.69 -31.53 2.33
C ASP A 496 31.12 -30.32 1.49
N ALA A 497 30.47 -30.07 0.33
CA ALA A 497 30.72 -28.91 -0.51
C ALA A 497 30.46 -27.60 0.28
N THR A 498 29.40 -27.55 1.06
CA THR A 498 29.10 -26.40 1.92
C THR A 498 30.13 -26.22 3.02
N MET A 499 30.53 -27.29 3.70
CA MET A 499 31.55 -27.24 4.76
C MET A 499 32.92 -26.81 4.23
N VAL A 500 33.27 -27.19 2.99
CA VAL A 500 34.49 -26.68 2.32
C VAL A 500 34.44 -25.16 2.17
N GLU A 501 33.30 -24.58 1.79
CA GLU A 501 33.18 -23.15 1.64
C GLU A 501 33.19 -22.43 3.02
N VAL A 502 32.57 -23.02 4.04
CA VAL A 502 32.70 -22.55 5.44
C VAL A 502 34.16 -22.50 5.87
N ALA A 503 34.95 -23.53 5.56
CA ALA A 503 36.39 -23.56 5.86
C ALA A 503 37.16 -22.44 5.10
N ARG A 504 36.77 -22.14 3.86
CA ARG A 504 37.35 -21.01 3.09
C ARG A 504 37.01 -19.67 3.74
N CYS A 505 35.75 -19.45 4.15
CA CYS A 505 35.35 -18.25 4.89
C CYS A 505 36.17 -18.11 6.19
N THR A 506 36.37 -19.21 6.93
CA THR A 506 37.15 -19.21 8.18
C THR A 506 38.62 -18.83 7.95
N ARG A 507 39.21 -19.36 6.88
CA ARG A 507 40.59 -19.02 6.47
C ARG A 507 40.73 -17.55 6.10
N ASP A 508 39.69 -16.97 5.46
CA ASP A 508 39.65 -15.58 5.07
C ASP A 508 39.19 -14.64 6.23
N HIS A 509 39.15 -15.17 7.46
CA HIS A 509 38.76 -14.45 8.70
C HIS A 509 37.34 -13.87 8.65
N ILE A 510 36.42 -14.54 7.95
CA ILE A 510 35.01 -14.17 7.88
C ILE A 510 34.24 -14.98 8.92
N LEU A 511 33.59 -14.30 9.87
CA LEU A 511 32.71 -14.93 10.86
C LEU A 511 31.33 -15.17 10.25
N ILE A 512 30.74 -16.33 10.49
CA ILE A 512 29.40 -16.68 10.00
C ILE A 512 28.46 -16.81 11.20
N ASN A 513 27.56 -15.85 11.34
CA ASN A 513 26.49 -15.89 12.34
C ASN A 513 25.21 -16.36 11.67
N THR A 514 24.67 -17.48 12.11
CA THR A 514 23.52 -18.14 11.49
C THR A 514 22.29 -17.97 12.38
N PHE A 515 21.20 -17.49 11.76
CA PHE A 515 19.87 -17.39 12.35
C PHE A 515 18.99 -18.42 11.64
N ALA A 516 18.81 -19.55 12.29
CA ALA A 516 18.02 -20.67 11.79
C ALA A 516 16.59 -20.54 12.31
N LEU A 517 15.64 -20.36 11.38
CA LEU A 517 14.22 -20.18 11.66
C LEU A 517 13.52 -21.54 11.66
N ASP A 518 12.70 -21.81 12.68
CA ASP A 518 11.93 -23.06 12.80
C ASP A 518 12.74 -24.32 12.48
N ALA A 519 13.99 -24.34 12.98
CA ALA A 519 14.99 -25.29 12.58
C ALA A 519 14.61 -26.75 12.91
N THR A 520 14.68 -27.62 11.90
CA THR A 520 14.61 -29.07 12.05
C THR A 520 15.82 -29.58 12.84
N ASP A 521 15.76 -30.79 13.38
CA ASP A 521 16.91 -31.39 14.08
C ASP A 521 18.11 -31.56 13.15
N TYR A 522 17.86 -31.81 11.87
CA TYR A 522 18.92 -31.90 10.85
C TYR A 522 19.59 -30.56 10.63
N LEU A 523 18.82 -29.49 10.43
CA LEU A 523 19.34 -28.14 10.27
C LEU A 523 20.12 -27.70 11.52
N ARG A 524 19.61 -28.01 12.72
CA ARG A 524 20.33 -27.73 13.99
C ARG A 524 21.71 -28.36 13.99
N HIS A 525 21.77 -29.64 13.71
CA HIS A 525 23.03 -30.39 13.68
C HIS A 525 24.03 -29.83 12.65
N PHE A 526 23.54 -29.52 11.44
CA PHE A 526 24.35 -28.88 10.41
C PHE A 526 24.89 -27.52 10.82
N VAL A 527 24.04 -26.64 11.33
CA VAL A 527 24.42 -25.28 11.78
C VAL A 527 25.40 -25.36 12.94
N GLU A 528 25.24 -26.30 13.86
CA GLU A 528 26.21 -26.53 14.96
C GLU A 528 27.58 -26.98 14.42
N GLN A 529 27.64 -27.87 13.45
CA GLN A 529 28.89 -28.30 12.80
C GLN A 529 29.58 -27.12 12.12
N MET A 530 28.84 -26.31 11.37
CA MET A 530 29.32 -25.10 10.71
C MET A 530 29.89 -24.10 11.73
N THR A 531 29.17 -23.88 12.84
CA THR A 531 29.57 -22.96 13.91
C THR A 531 30.84 -23.44 14.61
N ARG A 532 31.00 -24.73 14.87
CA ARG A 532 32.22 -25.30 15.44
C ARG A 532 33.45 -25.07 14.55
N LEU A 533 33.28 -25.17 13.23
CA LEU A 533 34.36 -24.95 12.26
C LEU A 533 34.70 -23.47 12.10
N ASN A 534 33.71 -22.61 12.05
CA ASN A 534 33.88 -21.18 11.75
C ASN A 534 34.08 -20.32 13.01
N ARG A 535 33.69 -20.80 14.21
CA ARG A 535 33.65 -20.04 15.47
C ARG A 535 32.71 -18.85 15.46
N GLY A 536 31.76 -18.78 14.55
CA GLY A 536 30.64 -17.85 14.56
C GLY A 536 29.61 -18.22 15.63
N LYS A 537 28.42 -17.63 15.53
CA LYS A 537 27.31 -17.90 16.45
C LYS A 537 26.15 -18.57 15.72
N ALA A 538 25.43 -19.42 16.42
CA ALA A 538 24.19 -20.05 15.95
C ALA A 538 23.04 -19.59 16.86
N PHE A 539 21.97 -19.11 16.23
CA PHE A 539 20.74 -18.72 16.89
C PHE A 539 19.58 -19.50 16.29
N PHE A 540 18.87 -20.22 17.14
CA PHE A 540 17.66 -20.94 16.76
C PHE A 540 16.47 -20.12 17.24
N THR A 541 15.70 -19.59 16.31
CA THR A 541 14.70 -18.56 16.59
C THR A 541 13.43 -18.77 15.77
N THR A 542 12.41 -17.98 16.07
CA THR A 542 11.16 -17.91 15.29
C THR A 542 11.08 -16.60 14.53
N PRO A 543 10.19 -16.46 13.55
CA PRO A 543 10.00 -15.21 12.80
C PRO A 543 9.74 -14.01 13.72
N GLU A 544 9.01 -14.22 14.84
CA GLU A 544 8.63 -13.14 15.76
C GLU A 544 9.79 -12.60 16.55
N THR A 545 10.79 -13.43 16.86
CA THR A 545 11.94 -13.09 17.71
C THR A 545 13.25 -12.87 16.93
N LEU A 546 13.26 -13.17 15.63
CA LEU A 546 14.44 -13.03 14.77
C LEU A 546 15.11 -11.65 14.87
N GLY A 547 14.32 -10.59 14.74
CA GLY A 547 14.84 -9.22 14.75
C GLY A 547 15.55 -8.87 16.04
N ASP A 548 15.06 -9.38 17.17
CA ASP A 548 15.63 -9.13 18.50
C ASP A 548 17.03 -9.73 18.61
N TYR A 549 17.19 -10.99 18.21
CA TYR A 549 18.47 -11.67 18.25
C TYR A 549 19.50 -11.04 17.30
N VAL A 550 19.10 -10.72 16.06
CA VAL A 550 20.03 -10.14 15.07
C VAL A 550 20.51 -8.75 15.50
N LEU A 551 19.61 -7.89 15.99
CA LEU A 551 19.98 -6.54 16.45
C LEU A 551 20.89 -6.59 17.68
N ILE A 552 20.60 -7.47 18.64
CA ILE A 552 21.44 -7.61 19.84
C ILE A 552 22.82 -8.11 19.43
N ASP A 553 22.90 -9.18 18.62
CA ASP A 553 24.18 -9.73 18.17
C ASP A 553 25.01 -8.71 17.40
N PHE A 554 24.37 -7.95 16.48
CA PHE A 554 25.04 -6.93 15.70
C PHE A 554 25.62 -5.81 16.60
N ILE A 555 24.81 -5.28 17.54
CA ILE A 555 25.24 -4.21 18.45
C ILE A 555 26.35 -4.71 19.38
N GLU A 556 26.24 -5.91 19.97
CA GLU A 556 27.24 -6.50 20.82
C GLU A 556 28.56 -6.76 20.08
N SER A 557 28.51 -7.27 18.88
CA SER A 557 29.67 -7.51 18.03
C SER A 557 30.42 -6.22 17.70
N HIS A 558 29.66 -5.14 17.41
CA HIS A 558 30.24 -3.81 17.18
C HIS A 558 30.88 -3.20 18.42
N LEU A 559 30.23 -3.32 19.58
CA LEU A 559 30.80 -2.84 20.86
C LEU A 559 32.05 -3.62 21.28
N THR A 560 32.06 -4.93 21.02
CA THR A 560 33.22 -5.80 21.36
C THR A 560 34.40 -5.53 20.43
N SER A 561 34.17 -5.30 19.14
CA SER A 561 35.20 -4.93 18.15
C SER A 561 35.86 -3.60 18.51
N ARG A 562 35.07 -2.60 18.95
CA ARG A 562 35.60 -1.32 19.46
C ARG A 562 36.45 -1.48 20.73
N ARG A 563 36.05 -2.37 21.65
CA ARG A 563 36.85 -2.67 22.89
C ARG A 563 38.15 -3.37 22.56
N ARG A 564 38.18 -4.31 21.60
CA ARG A 564 39.43 -4.99 21.19
C ARG A 564 40.38 -4.06 20.45
N GLY A 565 39.87 -3.13 19.63
CA GLY A 565 40.71 -2.07 19.05
C GLY A 565 41.35 -1.15 20.08
N ARG A 566 40.68 -0.88 21.23
CA ARG A 566 41.24 -0.12 22.35
C ARG A 566 42.32 -0.87 23.14
N LEU A 567 42.32 -2.19 23.12
CA LEU A 567 43.32 -3.01 23.86
C LEU A 567 44.56 -3.33 23.02
N LEU A 568 44.51 -3.11 21.71
CA LEU A 568 45.62 -3.37 20.78
C LEU A 568 46.26 -2.08 20.24
N ALA A 569 45.73 -0.89 20.57
CA ALA A 569 46.28 0.42 20.33
C ALA A 569 46.80 1.01 21.66
#